data_ef2e6f180c60cf0d8b91ed99209ae5c0
#
_entry.id   ef2e6f180c60cf0d8b91ed99209ae5c0
#
_cell.length_a   1.000
_cell.length_b   1.000
_cell.length_c   1.000
_cell.angle_alpha   90.00
_cell.angle_beta   90.00
_cell.angle_gamma   90.00
#
_symmetry.space_group_name_H-M   'P 1'
#
loop_
_entity.id
_entity.type
_entity.pdbx_description
1 polymer ?
#
loop_
_entity_poly.entity_id
_entity_poly.type
_entity_poly.pdbx_seq_one_letter_code
_entity_poly.pdbx_strand_id
1 'polypeptide(L)'
;MKKLSIVVPCYNVEKYIDRCVNSLVNQTLSHSEYEIILVDDASADDTWKHITDWEQRFPELIMAIHCDENGKMGKARNIGVSYASGEYIGYTDSDDWVEPDMYKTLLDEAYAGNQDIVVCRSMRDAGNGIIDNPGTGSVKKIYIDMDSKRREL
;
A
#
# COMPACT_ATOMS: atom_id res chain seq x y z
N MET A 1 14.19 10.81 6.06
CA MET A 1 13.86 10.10 4.83
C MET A 1 12.96 8.93 5.21
N LYS A 2 11.84 8.73 4.55
CA LYS A 2 10.94 7.60 4.82
C LYS A 2 11.60 6.30 4.35
N LYS A 3 11.39 5.22 5.10
CA LYS A 3 11.85 3.87 4.71
C LYS A 3 10.89 3.20 3.73
N LEU A 4 9.59 3.54 3.83
CA LEU A 4 8.54 2.88 3.08
C LEU A 4 7.49 3.89 2.61
N SER A 5 7.07 3.77 1.35
CA SER A 5 5.85 4.39 0.82
C SER A 5 4.85 3.29 0.48
N ILE A 6 3.67 3.33 1.10
CA ILE A 6 2.59 2.37 0.85
C ILE A 6 1.62 2.99 -0.14
N VAL A 7 1.56 2.45 -1.35
CA VAL A 7 0.67 2.92 -2.42
C VAL A 7 -0.61 2.08 -2.44
N VAL A 8 -1.75 2.75 -2.34
CA VAL A 8 -3.09 2.14 -2.32
C VAL A 8 -3.91 2.72 -3.47
N PRO A 9 -4.11 2.00 -4.58
CA PRO A 9 -5.01 2.41 -5.64
C PRO A 9 -6.46 2.20 -5.19
N CYS A 10 -7.30 3.22 -5.35
CA CYS A 10 -8.70 3.23 -4.90
C CYS A 10 -9.63 3.51 -6.08
N TYR A 11 -10.68 2.72 -6.23
CA TYR A 11 -11.74 2.96 -7.21
C TYR A 11 -13.04 2.33 -6.77
N ASN A 12 -14.04 3.15 -6.41
CA ASN A 12 -15.36 2.73 -5.92
C ASN A 12 -15.28 1.71 -4.76
N VAL A 13 -14.58 2.08 -3.70
CA VAL A 13 -14.30 1.23 -2.53
C VAL A 13 -14.79 1.82 -1.21
N GLU A 14 -15.81 2.69 -1.24
CA GLU A 14 -16.37 3.37 -0.05
C GLU A 14 -16.65 2.41 1.13
N LYS A 15 -17.01 1.15 0.85
CA LYS A 15 -17.35 0.13 1.86
C LYS A 15 -16.13 -0.51 2.53
N TYR A 16 -14.95 -0.40 1.93
CA TYR A 16 -13.76 -1.15 2.33
C TYR A 16 -12.60 -0.24 2.76
N ILE A 17 -12.52 0.97 2.19
CA ILE A 17 -11.38 1.86 2.33
C ILE A 17 -11.06 2.21 3.79
N ASP A 18 -12.06 2.37 4.64
CA ASP A 18 -11.84 2.69 6.07
C ASP A 18 -11.13 1.54 6.80
N ARG A 19 -11.50 0.27 6.51
CA ARG A 19 -10.83 -0.89 7.09
C ARG A 19 -9.39 -0.99 6.59
N CYS A 20 -9.17 -0.80 5.31
CA CYS A 20 -7.86 -0.78 4.69
C CYS A 20 -6.95 0.26 5.36
N VAL A 21 -7.33 1.54 5.32
CA VAL A 21 -6.52 2.63 5.84
C VAL A 21 -6.32 2.50 7.35
N ASN A 22 -7.35 2.09 8.11
CA ASN A 22 -7.20 1.83 9.53
C ASN A 22 -6.11 0.78 9.83
N SER A 23 -5.99 -0.28 9.03
CA SER A 23 -4.94 -1.29 9.20
C SER A 23 -3.54 -0.76 8.88
N LEU A 24 -3.45 0.20 7.95
CA LEU A 24 -2.20 0.83 7.55
C LEU A 24 -1.70 1.88 8.55
N VAL A 25 -2.60 2.65 9.15
CA VAL A 25 -2.21 3.65 10.17
C VAL A 25 -1.85 3.01 11.52
N ASN A 26 -2.32 1.79 11.78
CA ASN A 26 -2.05 1.04 13.00
C ASN A 26 -0.88 0.04 12.86
N GLN A 27 0.01 0.24 11.90
CA GLN A 27 1.22 -0.56 11.79
C GLN A 27 2.16 -0.33 13.00
N THR A 28 2.96 -1.34 13.33
CA THR A 28 3.96 -1.24 14.42
C THR A 28 5.20 -0.41 14.04
N LEU A 29 5.30 0.04 12.79
CA LEU A 29 6.27 1.03 12.34
C LEU A 29 5.96 2.41 12.94
N SER A 30 7.00 3.19 13.23
CA SER A 30 6.81 4.61 13.57
C SER A 30 6.26 5.38 12.36
N HIS A 31 5.28 6.28 12.58
CA HIS A 31 4.75 7.15 11.52
C HIS A 31 5.82 8.04 10.85
N SER A 32 6.95 8.25 11.52
CA SER A 32 8.09 8.95 10.92
C SER A 32 8.84 8.13 9.87
N GLU A 33 8.67 6.79 9.86
CA GLU A 33 9.41 5.86 9.01
C GLU A 33 8.69 5.51 7.71
N TYR A 34 7.37 5.73 7.63
CA TYR A 34 6.61 5.42 6.43
C TYR A 34 5.59 6.52 6.06
N GLU A 35 5.02 6.40 4.89
CA GLU A 35 3.91 7.20 4.39
C GLU A 35 2.91 6.31 3.65
N ILE A 36 1.67 6.78 3.55
CA ILE A 36 0.57 6.11 2.85
C ILE A 36 0.10 7.04 1.74
N ILE A 37 0.09 6.55 0.50
CA ILE A 37 -0.32 7.31 -0.67
C ILE A 37 -1.59 6.68 -1.21
N LEU A 38 -2.72 7.34 -0.98
CA LEU A 38 -4.05 6.91 -1.43
C LEU A 38 -4.34 7.58 -2.77
N VAL A 39 -4.49 6.79 -3.83
CA VAL A 39 -4.74 7.29 -5.18
C VAL A 39 -6.15 6.94 -5.60
N ASP A 40 -7.04 7.92 -5.60
CA ASP A 40 -8.40 7.78 -6.10
C ASP A 40 -8.43 7.90 -7.63
N ASP A 41 -8.79 6.81 -8.30
CA ASP A 41 -8.82 6.69 -9.76
C ASP A 41 -10.18 7.12 -10.34
N ALA A 42 -10.62 8.34 -10.01
CA ALA A 42 -11.89 8.93 -10.40
C ALA A 42 -13.10 8.11 -9.93
N SER A 43 -13.21 7.84 -8.63
CA SER A 43 -14.36 7.16 -8.03
C SER A 43 -15.64 7.98 -8.17
N ALA A 44 -16.77 7.27 -8.37
CA ALA A 44 -18.09 7.87 -8.48
C ALA A 44 -18.92 7.77 -7.19
N ASP A 45 -18.41 7.01 -6.19
CA ASP A 45 -18.99 6.84 -4.86
C ASP A 45 -18.31 7.76 -3.83
N ASP A 46 -18.56 7.57 -2.53
CA ASP A 46 -17.97 8.39 -1.47
C ASP A 46 -16.48 8.05 -1.16
N THR A 47 -15.81 7.24 -1.97
CA THR A 47 -14.39 6.86 -1.76
C THR A 47 -13.49 8.07 -1.54
N TRP A 48 -13.58 9.09 -2.42
CA TRP A 48 -12.75 10.31 -2.31
C TRP A 48 -12.95 11.04 -1.00
N LYS A 49 -14.19 11.13 -0.53
CA LYS A 49 -14.51 11.75 0.76
C LYS A 49 -13.85 10.99 1.92
N HIS A 50 -13.95 9.66 1.94
CA HIS A 50 -13.27 8.84 2.96
C HIS A 50 -11.75 9.05 2.95
N ILE A 51 -11.13 9.08 1.77
CA ILE A 51 -9.69 9.31 1.60
C ILE A 51 -9.28 10.65 2.19
N THR A 52 -10.00 11.72 1.87
CA THR A 52 -9.70 13.08 2.38
C THR A 52 -9.93 13.20 3.88
N ASP A 53 -10.94 12.53 4.44
CA ASP A 53 -11.19 12.49 5.88
C ASP A 53 -10.00 11.80 6.61
N TRP A 54 -9.42 10.76 6.03
CA TRP A 54 -8.23 10.10 6.57
C TRP A 54 -6.98 10.99 6.48
N GLU A 55 -6.74 11.66 5.36
CA GLU A 55 -5.63 12.61 5.21
C GLU A 55 -5.71 13.74 6.24
N GLN A 56 -6.90 14.32 6.46
CA GLN A 56 -7.09 15.37 7.48
C GLN A 56 -6.77 14.91 8.90
N ARG A 57 -7.01 13.63 9.22
CA ARG A 57 -6.71 13.05 10.53
C ARG A 57 -5.23 12.73 10.71
N PHE A 58 -4.52 12.42 9.63
CA PHE A 58 -3.11 12.01 9.62
C PHE A 58 -2.30 12.73 8.54
N PRO A 59 -2.24 14.08 8.54
CA PRO A 59 -1.67 14.85 7.42
C PRO A 59 -0.16 14.63 7.20
N GLU A 60 0.58 14.17 8.23
CA GLU A 60 2.01 13.87 8.13
C GLU A 60 2.30 12.43 7.67
N LEU A 61 1.26 11.59 7.61
CA LEU A 61 1.37 10.17 7.28
C LEU A 61 0.69 9.83 5.96
N ILE A 62 -0.44 10.46 5.65
CA ILE A 62 -1.29 10.14 4.51
C ILE A 62 -1.23 11.28 3.49
N MET A 63 -1.08 10.92 2.23
CA MET A 63 -1.24 11.77 1.07
C MET A 63 -2.41 11.27 0.22
N ALA A 64 -3.37 12.14 -0.08
CA ALA A 64 -4.51 11.85 -0.94
C ALA A 64 -4.29 12.45 -2.33
N ILE A 65 -4.49 11.66 -3.37
CA ILE A 65 -4.37 12.05 -4.77
C ILE A 65 -5.66 11.70 -5.49
N HIS A 66 -6.27 12.66 -6.18
CA HIS A 66 -7.45 12.44 -7.01
C HIS A 66 -7.07 12.50 -8.49
N CYS A 67 -7.56 11.55 -9.28
CA CYS A 67 -7.41 11.52 -10.72
C CYS A 67 -8.69 12.05 -11.39
N ASP A 68 -8.54 12.88 -12.43
CA ASP A 68 -9.68 13.41 -13.18
C ASP A 68 -10.39 12.34 -14.02
N GLU A 69 -9.66 11.28 -14.41
CA GLU A 69 -10.13 10.19 -15.26
C GLU A 69 -9.67 8.83 -14.75
N ASN A 70 -10.54 7.81 -14.88
CA ASN A 70 -10.20 6.44 -14.55
C ASN A 70 -9.12 5.90 -15.49
N GLY A 71 -7.93 5.69 -14.94
CA GLY A 71 -6.76 5.18 -15.64
C GLY A 71 -6.46 3.70 -15.39
N LYS A 72 -7.30 3.03 -14.61
CA LYS A 72 -7.12 1.67 -14.12
C LYS A 72 -5.99 1.55 -13.08
N MET A 73 -6.02 0.44 -12.35
CA MET A 73 -5.13 0.13 -11.23
C MET A 73 -3.64 0.37 -11.55
N GLY A 74 -3.18 0.02 -12.76
CA GLY A 74 -1.77 0.19 -13.15
C GLY A 74 -1.35 1.65 -13.22
N LYS A 75 -2.22 2.53 -13.79
CA LYS A 75 -1.96 3.98 -13.84
C LYS A 75 -1.98 4.58 -12.43
N ALA A 76 -2.97 4.22 -11.61
CA ALA A 76 -3.06 4.70 -10.24
C ALA A 76 -1.83 4.29 -9.41
N ARG A 77 -1.32 3.05 -9.55
CA ARG A 77 -0.08 2.61 -8.91
C ARG A 77 1.13 3.44 -9.38
N ASN A 78 1.26 3.68 -10.68
CA ASN A 78 2.36 4.49 -11.22
C ASN A 78 2.31 5.93 -10.71
N ILE A 79 1.11 6.53 -10.61
CA ILE A 79 0.92 7.85 -10.01
C ILE A 79 1.40 7.83 -8.55
N GLY A 80 0.93 6.89 -7.74
CA GLY A 80 1.37 6.77 -6.35
C GLY A 80 2.89 6.63 -6.20
N VAL A 81 3.52 5.81 -7.05
CA VAL A 81 4.99 5.67 -7.06
C VAL A 81 5.69 6.98 -7.40
N SER A 82 5.14 7.81 -8.28
CA SER A 82 5.77 9.10 -8.64
C SER A 82 5.81 10.11 -7.47
N TYR A 83 4.94 9.95 -6.47
CA TYR A 83 4.92 10.77 -5.25
C TYR A 83 5.68 10.12 -4.07
N ALA A 84 6.09 8.87 -4.21
CA ALA A 84 6.75 8.15 -3.13
C ALA A 84 8.13 8.70 -2.79
N SER A 85 8.39 8.88 -1.49
CA SER A 85 9.68 9.33 -0.95
C SER A 85 10.44 8.23 -0.20
N GLY A 86 9.80 7.08 0.02
CA GLY A 86 10.38 5.94 0.74
C GLY A 86 11.45 5.20 -0.06
N GLU A 87 12.37 4.59 0.65
CA GLU A 87 13.39 3.72 0.07
C GLU A 87 12.77 2.48 -0.59
N TYR A 88 11.73 1.92 0.04
CA TYR A 88 10.93 0.80 -0.48
C TYR A 88 9.52 1.25 -0.83
N ILE A 89 8.91 0.56 -1.79
CA ILE A 89 7.50 0.73 -2.16
C ILE A 89 6.72 -0.49 -1.71
N GLY A 90 5.67 -0.28 -0.89
CA GLY A 90 4.68 -1.29 -0.56
C GLY A 90 3.39 -1.07 -1.34
N TYR A 91 2.67 -2.14 -1.63
CA TYR A 91 1.34 -2.08 -2.24
C TYR A 91 0.32 -2.79 -1.35
N THR A 92 -0.84 -2.18 -1.19
CA THR A 92 -2.03 -2.80 -0.57
C THR A 92 -3.22 -2.48 -1.45
N ASP A 93 -4.04 -3.48 -1.76
CA ASP A 93 -5.29 -3.24 -2.47
C ASP A 93 -6.32 -2.65 -1.50
N SER A 94 -7.12 -1.71 -1.97
CA SER A 94 -7.99 -0.87 -1.13
C SER A 94 -9.18 -1.60 -0.50
N ASP A 95 -9.48 -2.83 -0.92
CA ASP A 95 -10.48 -3.74 -0.38
C ASP A 95 -9.88 -4.79 0.60
N ASP A 96 -8.55 -4.79 0.76
CA ASP A 96 -7.81 -5.64 1.68
C ASP A 96 -7.45 -4.91 2.99
N TRP A 97 -6.94 -5.66 3.98
CA TRP A 97 -6.31 -5.12 5.18
C TRP A 97 -5.08 -5.96 5.54
N VAL A 98 -4.23 -5.40 6.38
CA VAL A 98 -2.94 -5.99 6.71
C VAL A 98 -2.77 -6.16 8.22
N GLU A 99 -1.99 -7.16 8.62
CA GLU A 99 -1.64 -7.37 10.02
C GLU A 99 -0.76 -6.22 10.56
N PRO A 100 -0.84 -5.90 11.86
CA PRO A 100 -0.15 -4.74 12.43
C PRO A 100 1.36 -4.71 12.27
N ASP A 101 2.00 -5.87 12.15
CA ASP A 101 3.46 -6.03 12.03
C ASP A 101 3.92 -6.38 10.62
N MET A 102 3.01 -6.45 9.64
CA MET A 102 3.32 -6.91 8.30
C MET A 102 4.44 -6.09 7.64
N TYR A 103 4.28 -4.79 7.56
CA TYR A 103 5.27 -3.93 6.89
C TYR A 103 6.58 -3.83 7.67
N LYS A 104 6.52 -3.87 9.01
CA LYS A 104 7.73 -3.94 9.81
C LYS A 104 8.52 -5.21 9.52
N THR A 105 7.86 -6.35 9.50
CA THR A 105 8.49 -7.65 9.20
C THR A 105 9.09 -7.67 7.80
N LEU A 106 8.36 -7.13 6.79
CA LEU A 106 8.86 -7.06 5.41
C LEU A 106 10.11 -6.17 5.31
N LEU A 107 10.14 -5.03 5.99
CA LEU A 107 11.32 -4.15 6.01
C LEU A 107 12.50 -4.78 6.75
N ASP A 108 12.26 -5.43 7.89
CA ASP A 108 13.31 -6.11 8.64
C ASP A 108 13.97 -7.21 7.78
N GLU A 109 13.20 -7.99 7.03
CA GLU A 109 13.70 -8.99 6.09
C GLU A 109 14.45 -8.35 4.90
N ALA A 110 13.92 -7.24 4.36
CA ALA A 110 14.58 -6.52 3.27
C ALA A 110 15.97 -6.05 3.68
N TYR A 111 16.09 -5.40 4.83
CA TYR A 111 17.38 -4.90 5.33
C TYR A 111 18.33 -6.02 5.77
N ALA A 112 17.83 -7.05 6.49
CA ALA A 112 18.69 -8.15 6.95
C ALA A 112 19.30 -8.94 5.79
N GLY A 113 18.56 -9.12 4.71
CA GLY A 113 18.99 -9.86 3.53
C GLY A 113 19.54 -9.00 2.40
N ASN A 114 19.56 -7.67 2.54
CA ASN A 114 19.85 -6.71 1.45
C ASN A 114 19.03 -7.07 0.19
N GLN A 115 17.70 -7.22 0.39
CA GLN A 115 16.79 -7.69 -0.64
C GLN A 115 16.15 -6.51 -1.37
N ASP A 116 16.09 -6.56 -2.69
CA ASP A 116 15.36 -5.57 -3.51
C ASP A 116 13.84 -5.78 -3.44
N ILE A 117 13.39 -7.03 -3.24
CA ILE A 117 11.98 -7.38 -3.11
C ILE A 117 11.75 -8.40 -2.02
N VAL A 118 10.74 -8.14 -1.18
CA VAL A 118 10.21 -9.07 -0.19
C VAL A 118 8.70 -9.18 -0.38
N VAL A 119 8.16 -10.39 -0.32
CA VAL A 119 6.72 -10.64 -0.43
C VAL A 119 6.23 -11.49 0.74
N CYS A 120 5.04 -11.18 1.24
CA CYS A 120 4.33 -11.99 2.22
C CYS A 120 3.23 -12.84 1.59
N ARG A 121 2.66 -13.75 2.37
CA ARG A 121 1.46 -14.49 1.99
C ARG A 121 0.22 -13.62 2.17
N SER A 122 -0.76 -13.81 1.28
CA SER A 122 -2.13 -13.36 1.51
C SER A 122 -2.96 -14.49 2.13
N MET A 123 -3.84 -14.13 3.06
CA MET A 123 -4.85 -15.03 3.63
C MET A 123 -6.23 -14.56 3.19
N ARG A 124 -7.17 -15.48 3.09
CA ARG A 124 -8.56 -15.17 2.76
C ARG A 124 -9.41 -15.16 4.04
N ASP A 125 -10.07 -14.05 4.29
CA ASP A 125 -11.14 -14.00 5.30
C ASP A 125 -12.45 -14.48 4.66
N ALA A 126 -12.94 -15.62 5.12
CA ALA A 126 -14.20 -16.21 4.64
C ALA A 126 -15.42 -15.80 5.48
N GLY A 127 -15.27 -14.82 6.40
CA GLY A 127 -16.32 -14.35 7.30
C GLY A 127 -16.62 -15.31 8.48
N ASN A 128 -16.11 -16.53 8.44
CA ASN A 128 -16.21 -17.53 9.49
C ASN A 128 -14.84 -18.00 10.02
N GLY A 129 -13.80 -17.27 9.67
CA GLY A 129 -12.41 -17.52 10.05
C GLY A 129 -11.44 -17.24 8.90
N ILE A 130 -10.18 -17.01 9.27
CA ILE A 130 -9.10 -16.77 8.31
C ILE A 130 -8.70 -18.13 7.72
N ILE A 131 -8.68 -18.22 6.40
CA ILE A 131 -8.23 -19.41 5.67
C ILE A 131 -6.88 -19.10 5.03
N ASP A 132 -5.85 -19.88 5.38
CA ASP A 132 -4.56 -19.84 4.69
C ASP A 132 -4.77 -20.15 3.19
N ASN A 133 -4.21 -19.34 2.31
CA ASN A 133 -4.30 -19.56 0.87
C ASN A 133 -3.13 -20.47 0.43
N PRO A 134 -3.33 -21.81 0.34
CA PRO A 134 -2.24 -22.75 0.04
C PRO A 134 -1.65 -22.61 -1.36
N GLY A 135 -2.25 -21.77 -2.22
CA GLY A 135 -1.78 -21.55 -3.59
C GLY A 135 -0.55 -20.65 -3.71
N THR A 136 -0.18 -19.92 -2.64
CA THR A 136 1.02 -19.07 -2.60
C THR A 136 2.16 -19.79 -1.88
N GLY A 137 2.50 -20.99 -2.33
CA GLY A 137 3.65 -21.73 -1.81
C GLY A 137 4.96 -20.99 -2.08
N SER A 138 5.76 -20.88 -1.02
CA SER A 138 7.13 -20.33 -0.96
C SER A 138 7.32 -18.92 -1.52
N VAL A 139 7.87 -18.04 -0.68
CA VAL A 139 8.40 -16.72 -1.04
C VAL A 139 9.32 -16.88 -2.26
N LYS A 140 8.82 -16.54 -3.45
CA LYS A 140 9.70 -16.39 -4.62
C LYS A 140 10.35 -15.02 -4.50
N LYS A 141 11.65 -14.99 -4.30
CA LYS A 141 12.43 -13.76 -4.43
C LYS A 141 12.32 -13.29 -5.88
N ILE A 142 11.64 -12.16 -6.09
CA ILE A 142 11.59 -11.50 -7.40
C ILE A 142 12.49 -10.27 -7.28
N TYR A 143 13.54 -10.22 -8.06
CA TYR A 143 14.45 -9.09 -8.11
C TYR A 143 13.93 -8.06 -9.10
N ILE A 144 13.71 -6.81 -8.64
CA ILE A 144 13.49 -5.64 -9.50
C ILE A 144 14.59 -4.65 -9.17
N ASP A 145 15.46 -4.38 -10.12
CA ASP A 145 16.43 -3.29 -10.01
C ASP A 145 15.69 -1.95 -10.08
N MET A 146 15.54 -1.32 -8.92
CA MET A 146 14.85 -0.01 -8.79
C MET A 146 15.67 1.14 -9.37
N ASP A 147 16.99 1.01 -9.48
CA ASP A 147 17.85 2.06 -10.05
C ASP A 147 17.65 2.21 -11.56
N SER A 148 17.30 1.15 -12.28
CA SER A 148 17.02 1.22 -13.70
C SER A 148 15.68 1.91 -14.02
N LYS A 149 14.66 1.77 -13.15
CA LYS A 149 13.34 2.37 -13.37
C LYS A 149 13.24 3.86 -13.01
N ARG A 150 14.07 4.36 -12.09
CA ARG A 150 14.14 5.81 -11.79
C ARG A 150 14.76 6.62 -12.93
N ARG A 151 15.41 5.98 -13.91
CA ARG A 151 16.06 6.66 -15.05
C ARG A 151 15.18 6.74 -16.29
N GLU A 152 14.00 6.11 -16.32
CA GLU A 152 13.09 6.05 -17.48
C GLU A 152 11.73 6.76 -17.23
N LEU A 153 11.54 7.45 -16.10
CA LEU A 153 10.44 8.35 -15.80
C LEU A 153 10.91 9.79 -15.77
#